data_2fdeaaaf0766dd7cdb26eaf4b9747579
#
_entry.id   2fdeaaaf0766dd7cdb26eaf4b9747579
#
_cell.length_a   1.000
_cell.length_b   1.000
_cell.length_c   1.000
_cell.angle_alpha   90.00
_cell.angle_beta   90.00
_cell.angle_gamma   90.00
#
_symmetry.space_group_name_H-M   'P 1'
#
loop_
_entity.id
_entity.type
_entity.pdbx_description
1 polymer ?
#
loop_
_entity_poly.entity_id
_entity_poly.type
_entity_poly.pdbx_seq_one_letter_code
_entity_poly.pdbx_strand_id
1 'polypeptide(L)'
;MSFSNLIIDLRDNRGGTIASALPLASYLVNDTLNGGAFLTQKYFATHSEVPKAESFINLPHFSEASFSQIIKGIHTQEGLCLVVYPAEKTFQGKLYILTNRNTASTCEPLVYGLKSAKRAVVVGETTMGAMLNGERFTINDRFSLFLPTADFYAADGQRLDRVGVEPDVKVDPADTLQKTMEIINSKSNCQSSDN
;
A
#
# COMPACT_ATOMS: atom_id res chain seq x y z
N MET A 1 18.03 -20.93 -4.27
CA MET A 1 17.34 -20.83 -5.58
C MET A 1 17.10 -19.37 -5.85
N SER A 2 17.53 -18.86 -6.99
CA SER A 2 17.17 -17.52 -7.45
C SER A 2 16.01 -17.66 -8.45
N PHE A 3 14.90 -16.99 -8.20
CA PHE A 3 13.79 -16.91 -9.15
C PHE A 3 13.74 -15.46 -9.70
N SER A 4 13.39 -15.34 -10.97
CA SER A 4 13.41 -14.07 -11.71
C SER A 4 12.08 -13.32 -11.65
N ASN A 5 11.00 -13.98 -11.27
CA ASN A 5 9.67 -13.40 -11.18
C ASN A 5 9.00 -13.82 -9.87
N LEU A 6 8.30 -12.87 -9.24
CA LEU A 6 7.49 -13.07 -8.04
C LEU A 6 6.07 -12.56 -8.31
N ILE A 7 5.08 -13.38 -8.03
CA ILE A 7 3.67 -13.00 -8.07
C ILE A 7 3.17 -12.97 -6.62
N ILE A 8 2.60 -11.85 -6.22
CA ILE A 8 1.90 -11.70 -4.93
C ILE A 8 0.41 -11.59 -5.23
N ASP A 9 -0.36 -12.58 -4.80
CA ASP A 9 -1.81 -12.58 -4.96
C ASP A 9 -2.47 -11.91 -3.75
N LEU A 10 -3.02 -10.71 -3.97
CA LEU A 10 -3.77 -9.94 -2.97
C LEU A 10 -5.27 -9.91 -3.29
N ARG A 11 -5.75 -10.70 -4.24
CA ARG A 11 -7.18 -10.81 -4.50
C ARG A 11 -7.88 -11.33 -3.23
N ASP A 12 -9.02 -10.73 -2.91
CA ASP A 12 -9.83 -11.04 -1.71
C ASP A 12 -9.13 -10.78 -0.37
N ASN A 13 -7.94 -10.19 -0.37
CA ASN A 13 -7.25 -9.77 0.83
C ASN A 13 -7.80 -8.41 1.29
N ARG A 14 -8.54 -8.41 2.38
CA ARG A 14 -9.18 -7.21 2.94
C ARG A 14 -8.27 -6.35 3.81
N GLY A 15 -6.98 -6.62 3.77
CA GLY A 15 -5.99 -5.92 4.58
C GLY A 15 -5.82 -6.52 5.97
N GLY A 16 -5.31 -5.72 6.89
CA GLY A 16 -4.96 -6.15 8.24
C GLY A 16 -4.13 -5.09 8.94
N THR A 17 -3.08 -5.50 9.62
CA THR A 17 -2.17 -4.54 10.25
C THR A 17 -1.08 -4.07 9.28
N ILE A 18 -0.82 -2.77 9.28
CA ILE A 18 0.29 -2.20 8.50
C ILE A 18 1.66 -2.70 8.99
N ALA A 19 1.72 -3.15 10.23
CA ALA A 19 2.91 -3.77 10.81
C ALA A 19 3.38 -5.03 10.05
N SER A 20 2.49 -5.74 9.36
CA SER A 20 2.88 -6.89 8.51
C SER A 20 3.25 -6.47 7.09
N ALA A 21 2.71 -5.38 6.58
CA ALA A 21 3.01 -4.90 5.23
C ALA A 21 4.41 -4.26 5.13
N LEU A 22 4.86 -3.56 6.17
CA LEU A 22 6.16 -2.89 6.18
C LEU A 22 7.36 -3.84 6.00
N PRO A 23 7.48 -4.95 6.77
CA PRO A 23 8.55 -5.93 6.55
C PRO A 23 8.51 -6.55 5.15
N LEU A 24 7.30 -6.88 4.63
CA LEU A 24 7.16 -7.38 3.27
C LEU A 24 7.66 -6.35 2.26
N ALA A 25 7.21 -5.09 2.39
CA ALA A 25 7.64 -4.01 1.50
C ALA A 25 9.16 -3.84 1.50
N SER A 26 9.83 -3.94 2.66
CA SER A 26 11.28 -3.80 2.78
C SER A 26 12.07 -4.82 1.95
N TYR A 27 11.54 -6.04 1.78
CA TYR A 27 12.14 -7.04 0.89
C TYR A 27 11.89 -6.79 -0.60
N LEU A 28 10.90 -5.98 -0.91
CA LEU A 28 10.45 -5.75 -2.29
C LEU A 28 11.00 -4.47 -2.89
N VAL A 29 11.39 -3.49 -2.08
CA VAL A 29 11.97 -2.22 -2.56
C VAL A 29 13.50 -2.30 -2.63
N ASN A 30 14.08 -1.57 -3.59
CA ASN A 30 15.53 -1.49 -3.74
C ASN A 30 16.09 -0.16 -3.18
N ASP A 31 15.23 0.85 -3.08
CA ASP A 31 15.53 2.17 -2.55
C ASP A 31 14.50 2.55 -1.49
N THR A 32 14.81 3.55 -0.67
CA THR A 32 13.87 4.09 0.31
C THR A 32 12.60 4.55 -0.38
N LEU A 33 11.45 4.02 0.06
CA LEU A 33 10.14 4.35 -0.47
C LEU A 33 9.35 5.17 0.54
N ASN A 34 8.90 6.37 0.12
CA ASN A 34 7.85 7.08 0.83
C ASN A 34 6.50 6.39 0.52
N GLY A 35 5.91 5.77 1.53
CA GLY A 35 4.66 5.03 1.38
C GLY A 35 3.41 5.90 1.44
N GLY A 36 3.55 7.18 1.81
CA GLY A 36 2.42 8.09 2.07
C GLY A 36 2.24 8.43 3.55
N ALA A 37 1.13 9.05 3.91
CA ALA A 37 0.89 9.54 5.25
C ALA A 37 -0.54 9.28 5.76
N PHE A 38 -0.66 8.97 7.04
CA PHE A 38 -1.90 9.10 7.79
C PHE A 38 -2.06 10.54 8.27
N LEU A 39 -3.18 11.17 7.96
CA LEU A 39 -3.53 12.52 8.40
C LEU A 39 -4.72 12.46 9.35
N THR A 40 -4.60 13.11 10.49
CA THR A 40 -5.61 13.11 11.54
C THR A 40 -6.56 14.30 11.43
N GLN A 41 -7.61 14.33 12.24
CA GLN A 41 -8.49 15.49 12.34
C GLN A 41 -7.74 16.77 12.80
N LYS A 42 -6.64 16.65 13.55
CA LYS A 42 -5.79 17.78 13.93
C LYS A 42 -5.17 18.44 12.71
N TYR A 43 -4.69 17.64 11.75
CA TYR A 43 -4.16 18.16 10.49
C TYR A 43 -5.21 19.00 9.75
N PHE A 44 -6.41 18.45 9.55
CA PHE A 44 -7.47 19.14 8.82
C PHE A 44 -8.07 20.34 9.59
N ALA A 45 -7.89 20.40 10.91
CA ALA A 45 -8.29 21.57 11.69
C ALA A 45 -7.37 22.79 11.48
N THR A 46 -6.11 22.54 11.11
CA THR A 46 -5.07 23.59 10.93
C THR A 46 -4.74 23.86 9.45
N HIS A 47 -5.05 22.93 8.57
CA HIS A 47 -4.77 23.00 7.13
C HIS A 47 -6.08 22.93 6.34
N SER A 48 -6.40 23.99 5.60
CA SER A 48 -7.61 24.07 4.78
C SER A 48 -7.44 23.55 3.35
N GLU A 49 -6.20 23.35 2.91
CA GLU A 49 -5.90 22.87 1.56
C GLU A 49 -5.94 21.35 1.46
N VAL A 50 -6.22 20.86 0.26
CA VAL A 50 -6.10 19.43 -0.06
C VAL A 50 -4.63 19.03 0.11
N PRO A 51 -4.33 17.94 0.84
CA PRO A 51 -2.97 17.47 1.03
C PRO A 51 -2.25 17.20 -0.29
N LYS A 52 -0.97 17.57 -0.35
CA LYS A 52 -0.06 17.34 -1.47
C LYS A 52 1.21 16.68 -0.95
N ALA A 53 2.08 16.21 -1.86
CA ALA A 53 3.34 15.59 -1.48
C ALA A 53 4.17 16.44 -0.50
N GLU A 54 4.23 17.75 -0.71
CA GLU A 54 4.96 18.71 0.13
C GLU A 54 4.39 18.81 1.56
N SER A 55 3.11 18.50 1.73
CA SER A 55 2.43 18.53 3.03
C SER A 55 2.99 17.51 4.02
N PHE A 56 3.71 16.51 3.55
CA PHE A 56 4.19 15.39 4.38
C PHE A 56 5.63 15.57 4.87
N ILE A 57 6.37 16.55 4.36
CA ILE A 57 7.82 16.74 4.61
C ILE A 57 8.12 16.88 6.12
N ASN A 58 7.26 17.56 6.85
CA ASN A 58 7.45 17.86 8.27
C ASN A 58 6.73 16.87 9.22
N LEU A 59 6.04 15.86 8.68
CA LEU A 59 5.38 14.87 9.50
C LEU A 59 6.40 13.88 10.09
N PRO A 60 6.18 13.40 11.33
CA PRO A 60 7.00 12.32 11.88
C PRO A 60 7.01 11.09 10.98
N HIS A 61 8.21 10.54 10.76
CA HIS A 61 8.38 9.34 9.97
C HIS A 61 8.12 8.09 10.83
N PHE A 62 7.48 7.12 10.22
CA PHE A 62 7.22 5.82 10.79
C PHE A 62 7.74 4.74 9.85
N SER A 63 8.65 3.91 10.34
CA SER A 63 9.29 2.83 9.57
C SER A 63 9.26 1.49 10.30
N GLU A 64 8.79 1.47 11.55
CA GLU A 64 8.80 0.27 12.38
C GLU A 64 7.46 -0.46 12.35
N ALA A 65 7.53 -1.79 12.44
CA ALA A 65 6.35 -2.67 12.41
C ALA A 65 5.60 -2.72 13.76
N SER A 66 5.49 -1.58 14.49
CA SER A 66 4.80 -1.52 15.78
C SER A 66 3.44 -0.83 15.66
N PHE A 67 2.38 -1.62 15.75
CA PHE A 67 1.00 -1.10 15.72
C PHE A 67 0.75 -0.09 16.85
N SER A 68 1.31 -0.32 18.05
CA SER A 68 1.13 0.59 19.18
C SER A 68 1.75 1.97 18.95
N GLN A 69 2.86 2.05 18.23
CA GLN A 69 3.49 3.33 17.88
C GLN A 69 2.67 4.09 16.84
N ILE A 70 2.06 3.39 15.87
CA ILE A 70 1.16 4.02 14.89
C ILE A 70 -0.03 4.65 15.63
N ILE A 71 -0.71 3.88 16.47
CA ILE A 71 -1.86 4.37 17.24
C ILE A 71 -1.47 5.55 18.13
N LYS A 72 -0.35 5.45 18.85
CA LYS A 72 0.16 6.56 19.65
C LYS A 72 0.39 7.81 18.81
N GLY A 73 1.01 7.65 17.63
CA GLY A 73 1.27 8.75 16.71
C GLY A 73 -0.03 9.40 16.21
N ILE A 74 -1.01 8.62 15.79
CA ILE A 74 -2.33 9.09 15.36
C ILE A 74 -3.02 9.91 16.47
N HIS A 75 -2.89 9.49 17.72
CA HIS A 75 -3.49 10.23 18.84
C HIS A 75 -2.75 11.51 19.22
N THR A 76 -1.46 11.61 18.96
CA THR A 76 -0.62 12.71 19.45
C THR A 76 -0.18 13.70 18.38
N GLN A 77 -0.05 13.28 17.12
CA GLN A 77 0.46 14.06 16.01
C GLN A 77 -0.64 14.53 15.07
N GLU A 78 -0.35 15.47 14.19
CA GLU A 78 -1.22 15.87 13.09
C GLU A 78 -1.26 14.80 11.98
N GLY A 79 -0.17 14.05 11.82
CA GLY A 79 -0.06 12.95 10.89
C GLY A 79 1.21 12.14 11.09
N LEU A 80 1.30 11.03 10.36
CA LEU A 80 2.45 10.11 10.37
C LEU A 80 2.79 9.71 8.95
N CYS A 81 4.02 9.92 8.53
CA CYS A 81 4.52 9.50 7.22
C CYS A 81 5.06 8.07 7.28
N LEU A 82 4.60 7.21 6.38
CA LEU A 82 5.12 5.85 6.22
C LEU A 82 6.38 5.89 5.36
N VAL A 83 7.49 5.37 5.90
CA VAL A 83 8.74 5.21 5.15
C VAL A 83 9.17 3.76 5.19
N VAL A 84 9.49 3.19 4.03
CA VAL A 84 9.99 1.83 3.89
C VAL A 84 11.46 1.90 3.50
N TYR A 85 12.32 1.35 4.36
CA TYR A 85 13.74 1.17 4.05
C TYR A 85 13.96 -0.22 3.47
N PRO A 86 14.85 -0.36 2.45
CA PRO A 86 15.21 -1.66 1.92
C PRO A 86 15.79 -2.58 3.00
N ALA A 87 15.44 -3.86 2.98
CA ALA A 87 16.10 -4.87 3.77
C ALA A 87 17.55 -5.08 3.29
N GLU A 88 18.40 -5.69 4.12
CA GLU A 88 19.78 -6.03 3.75
C GLU A 88 19.85 -6.85 2.43
N LYS A 89 18.87 -7.71 2.23
CA LYS A 89 18.70 -8.50 1.01
C LYS A 89 17.32 -8.29 0.46
N THR A 90 17.23 -7.73 -0.74
CA THR A 90 15.98 -7.45 -1.43
C THR A 90 15.78 -8.37 -2.63
N PHE A 91 14.54 -8.58 -3.00
CA PHE A 91 14.19 -9.32 -4.21
C PHE A 91 14.47 -8.46 -5.45
N GLN A 92 15.38 -8.90 -6.33
CA GLN A 92 15.81 -8.16 -7.51
C GLN A 92 15.03 -8.51 -8.79
N GLY A 93 14.21 -9.56 -8.76
CA GLY A 93 13.44 -10.00 -9.92
C GLY A 93 12.23 -9.10 -10.23
N LYS A 94 11.48 -9.46 -11.24
CA LYS A 94 10.23 -8.77 -11.63
C LYS A 94 9.12 -9.11 -10.65
N LEU A 95 8.39 -8.09 -10.19
CA LEU A 95 7.29 -8.22 -9.24
C LEU A 95 5.95 -7.98 -9.94
N TYR A 96 4.99 -8.86 -9.70
CA TYR A 96 3.61 -8.73 -10.14
C TYR A 96 2.70 -8.82 -8.93
N ILE A 97 1.67 -7.98 -8.89
CA ILE A 97 0.67 -7.99 -7.81
C ILE A 97 -0.71 -8.17 -8.44
N LEU A 98 -1.43 -9.20 -7.97
CA LEU A 98 -2.79 -9.45 -8.41
C LEU A 98 -3.77 -8.77 -7.46
N THR A 99 -4.70 -8.00 -8.02
CA THR A 99 -5.71 -7.27 -7.24
C THR A 99 -7.13 -7.52 -7.77
N ASN A 100 -8.11 -7.35 -6.90
CA ASN A 100 -9.51 -7.26 -7.28
C ASN A 100 -10.24 -6.25 -6.40
N ARG A 101 -11.55 -6.06 -6.64
CA ARG A 101 -12.40 -5.13 -5.88
C ARG A 101 -12.49 -5.42 -4.37
N ASN A 102 -12.05 -6.58 -3.90
CA ASN A 102 -11.99 -6.95 -2.49
C ASN A 102 -10.60 -6.75 -1.88
N THR A 103 -9.59 -6.41 -2.67
CA THR A 103 -8.28 -5.98 -2.16
C THR A 103 -8.44 -4.63 -1.47
N ALA A 104 -8.11 -4.54 -0.17
CA ALA A 104 -8.51 -3.38 0.63
C ALA A 104 -7.51 -3.00 1.72
N SER A 105 -7.69 -1.81 2.28
CA SER A 105 -7.03 -1.32 3.50
C SER A 105 -5.51 -1.38 3.38
N THR A 106 -4.80 -1.99 4.31
CA THR A 106 -3.33 -2.09 4.33
C THR A 106 -2.70 -2.61 3.03
N CYS A 107 -3.43 -3.36 2.22
CA CYS A 107 -2.97 -3.78 0.89
C CYS A 107 -2.84 -2.58 -0.06
N GLU A 108 -3.67 -1.56 0.07
CA GLU A 108 -3.76 -0.47 -0.90
C GLU A 108 -2.52 0.43 -0.91
N PRO A 109 -1.99 0.92 0.24
CA PRO A 109 -0.72 1.65 0.24
C PRO A 109 0.48 0.81 -0.20
N LEU A 110 0.49 -0.50 0.09
CA LEU A 110 1.53 -1.41 -0.40
C LEU A 110 1.51 -1.48 -1.93
N VAL A 111 0.33 -1.75 -2.51
CA VAL A 111 0.14 -1.82 -3.98
C VAL A 111 0.47 -0.49 -4.62
N TYR A 112 -0.08 0.61 -4.08
CA TYR A 112 0.15 1.96 -4.62
C TYR A 112 1.62 2.35 -4.60
N GLY A 113 2.29 2.17 -3.46
CA GLY A 113 3.70 2.53 -3.30
C GLY A 113 4.61 1.75 -4.25
N LEU A 114 4.44 0.42 -4.34
CA LEU A 114 5.24 -0.43 -5.24
C LEU A 114 4.96 -0.14 -6.72
N LYS A 115 3.71 0.18 -7.08
CA LYS A 115 3.34 0.60 -8.43
C LYS A 115 3.97 1.95 -8.78
N SER A 116 3.79 2.96 -7.93
CA SER A 116 4.32 4.32 -8.15
C SER A 116 5.85 4.35 -8.25
N ALA A 117 6.53 3.51 -7.46
CA ALA A 117 7.98 3.29 -7.57
C ALA A 117 8.38 2.48 -8.82
N LYS A 118 7.45 2.08 -9.68
CA LYS A 118 7.69 1.20 -10.84
C LYS A 118 8.36 -0.12 -10.47
N ARG A 119 8.19 -0.54 -9.22
CA ARG A 119 8.77 -1.78 -8.69
C ARG A 119 7.90 -2.98 -8.99
N ALA A 120 6.58 -2.81 -9.08
CA ALA A 120 5.62 -3.86 -9.38
C ALA A 120 4.73 -3.50 -10.58
N VAL A 121 4.30 -4.53 -11.30
CA VAL A 121 3.20 -4.46 -12.27
C VAL A 121 1.94 -4.97 -11.59
N VAL A 122 0.90 -4.15 -11.53
CA VAL A 122 -0.39 -4.50 -10.93
C VAL A 122 -1.33 -5.02 -12.00
N VAL A 123 -1.89 -6.21 -11.80
CA VAL A 123 -2.77 -6.88 -12.76
C VAL A 123 -4.10 -7.23 -12.07
N GLY A 124 -5.22 -6.97 -12.71
CA GLY A 124 -6.55 -7.33 -12.22
C GLY A 124 -7.56 -6.18 -12.23
N GLU A 125 -8.28 -5.99 -11.13
CA GLU A 125 -9.25 -4.91 -10.95
C GLU A 125 -8.71 -3.83 -10.00
N THR A 126 -9.35 -2.64 -10.07
CA THR A 126 -9.17 -1.58 -9.07
C THR A 126 -9.51 -2.09 -7.67
N THR A 127 -8.70 -1.75 -6.69
CA THR A 127 -8.89 -2.14 -5.29
C THR A 127 -10.12 -1.45 -4.67
N MET A 128 -10.50 -1.84 -3.47
CA MET A 128 -11.75 -1.42 -2.83
C MET A 128 -11.85 0.10 -2.57
N GLY A 129 -10.73 0.78 -2.30
CA GLY A 129 -10.76 2.15 -1.80
C GLY A 129 -11.29 2.24 -0.37
N ALA A 130 -10.76 1.42 0.53
CA ALA A 130 -11.16 1.37 1.93
C ALA A 130 -9.97 1.59 2.86
N MET A 131 -9.22 2.68 2.60
CA MET A 131 -7.98 2.98 3.31
C MET A 131 -8.14 4.09 4.32
N LEU A 132 -8.66 3.74 5.51
CA LEU A 132 -8.73 4.60 6.68
C LEU A 132 -8.12 3.87 7.88
N ASN A 133 -7.46 4.62 8.79
CA ASN A 133 -7.21 4.05 10.11
C ASN A 133 -8.49 4.09 10.91
N GLY A 134 -8.94 2.94 11.38
CA GLY A 134 -10.17 2.84 12.18
C GLY A 134 -9.90 2.23 13.55
N GLU A 135 -10.53 2.77 14.57
CA GLU A 135 -10.42 2.32 15.95
C GLU A 135 -11.76 2.02 16.57
N ARG A 136 -11.76 1.07 17.50
CA ARG A 136 -12.95 0.67 18.24
C ARG A 136 -12.93 1.31 19.63
N PHE A 137 -14.00 2.04 19.94
CA PHE A 137 -14.22 2.70 21.23
C PHE A 137 -15.35 1.98 21.96
N THR A 138 -15.09 1.49 23.17
CA THR A 138 -16.12 0.93 24.03
C THR A 138 -16.95 2.05 24.63
N ILE A 139 -18.28 2.03 24.37
CA ILE A 139 -19.22 3.00 24.95
C ILE A 139 -19.73 2.50 26.30
N ASN A 140 -20.12 1.21 26.35
CA ASN A 140 -20.53 0.50 27.56
C ASN A 140 -20.47 -1.01 27.30
N ASP A 141 -20.95 -1.81 28.22
CA ASP A 141 -20.94 -3.28 28.16
C ASP A 141 -21.70 -3.88 26.96
N ARG A 142 -22.56 -3.09 26.29
CA ARG A 142 -23.38 -3.55 25.16
C ARG A 142 -22.95 -2.98 23.81
N PHE A 143 -22.31 -1.82 23.81
CA PHE A 143 -22.05 -1.07 22.59
C PHE A 143 -20.59 -0.69 22.46
N SER A 144 -20.07 -0.84 21.26
CA SER A 144 -18.81 -0.24 20.84
C SER A 144 -19.03 0.54 19.56
N LEU A 145 -18.26 1.59 19.38
CA LEU A 145 -18.27 2.44 18.21
C LEU A 145 -16.97 2.24 17.44
N PHE A 146 -17.05 1.99 16.14
CA PHE A 146 -15.89 1.96 15.25
C PHE A 146 -15.84 3.28 14.48
N LEU A 147 -14.75 4.02 14.62
CA LEU A 147 -14.59 5.33 13.99
C LEU A 147 -13.28 5.37 13.20
N PRO A 148 -13.29 6.00 12.02
CA PRO A 148 -12.05 6.41 11.36
C PRO A 148 -11.38 7.51 12.18
N THR A 149 -10.09 7.34 12.50
CA THR A 149 -9.28 8.28 13.29
C THR A 149 -8.19 8.96 12.48
N ALA A 150 -7.86 8.42 11.30
CA ALA A 150 -7.00 9.07 10.33
C ALA A 150 -7.34 8.65 8.90
N ASP A 151 -7.18 9.58 7.97
CA ASP A 151 -7.29 9.37 6.53
C ASP A 151 -5.90 9.11 5.93
N PHE A 152 -5.81 8.38 4.83
CA PHE A 152 -4.54 8.03 4.21
C PHE A 152 -4.38 8.66 2.84
N TYR A 153 -3.22 9.28 2.64
CA TYR A 153 -2.79 9.86 1.39
C TYR A 153 -1.47 9.23 0.93
N ALA A 154 -1.39 8.84 -0.33
CA ALA A 154 -0.16 8.36 -0.93
C ALA A 154 0.91 9.47 -1.00
N ALA A 155 2.15 9.11 -1.30
CA ALA A 155 3.29 10.04 -1.27
C ALA A 155 3.15 11.24 -2.22
N ASP A 156 2.37 11.12 -3.28
CA ASP A 156 2.06 12.19 -4.25
C ASP A 156 0.82 13.01 -3.87
N GLY A 157 0.21 12.76 -2.71
CA GLY A 157 -1.01 13.42 -2.25
C GLY A 157 -2.32 12.77 -2.72
N GLN A 158 -2.24 11.64 -3.46
CA GLN A 158 -3.44 10.93 -3.88
C GLN A 158 -4.14 10.28 -2.69
N ARG A 159 -5.40 10.63 -2.45
CA ARG A 159 -6.23 9.95 -1.46
C ARG A 159 -6.62 8.57 -1.96
N LEU A 160 -6.44 7.52 -1.15
CA LEU A 160 -6.80 6.15 -1.54
C LEU A 160 -8.22 5.78 -1.11
N ASP A 161 -8.73 6.33 -0.02
CA ASP A 161 -10.08 6.05 0.46
C ASP A 161 -11.14 6.49 -0.56
N ARG A 162 -12.09 5.60 -0.88
CA ARG A 162 -13.13 5.73 -1.91
C ARG A 162 -12.64 5.82 -3.36
N VAL A 163 -11.32 5.71 -3.58
CA VAL A 163 -10.70 5.76 -4.91
C VAL A 163 -10.12 4.40 -5.28
N GLY A 164 -9.37 3.79 -4.37
CA GLY A 164 -8.64 2.55 -4.63
C GLY A 164 -7.40 2.76 -5.48
N VAL A 165 -6.79 1.65 -5.86
CA VAL A 165 -5.59 1.60 -6.71
C VAL A 165 -5.97 0.94 -8.03
N GLU A 166 -5.88 1.69 -9.13
CA GLU A 166 -6.09 1.13 -10.47
C GLU A 166 -4.93 0.21 -10.87
N PRO A 167 -5.20 -0.97 -11.47
CA PRO A 167 -4.15 -1.84 -12.00
C PRO A 167 -3.50 -1.23 -13.25
N ASP A 168 -2.27 -1.68 -13.57
CA ASP A 168 -1.61 -1.37 -14.84
C ASP A 168 -2.22 -2.16 -16.01
N VAL A 169 -2.68 -3.37 -15.70
CA VAL A 169 -3.36 -4.25 -16.67
C VAL A 169 -4.73 -4.65 -16.11
N LYS A 170 -5.79 -4.09 -16.67
CA LYS A 170 -7.18 -4.42 -16.29
C LYS A 170 -7.58 -5.78 -16.85
N VAL A 171 -7.96 -6.71 -15.98
CA VAL A 171 -8.34 -8.09 -16.31
C VAL A 171 -9.42 -8.55 -15.36
N ASP A 172 -10.31 -9.42 -15.83
CA ASP A 172 -11.29 -10.10 -14.97
C ASP A 172 -10.57 -10.90 -13.86
N PRO A 173 -11.08 -10.91 -12.63
CA PRO A 173 -10.47 -11.65 -11.53
C PRO A 173 -10.20 -13.12 -11.82
N ALA A 174 -11.06 -13.77 -12.61
CA ALA A 174 -10.88 -15.19 -12.98
C ALA A 174 -9.65 -15.40 -13.86
N ASP A 175 -9.32 -14.44 -14.73
CA ASP A 175 -8.25 -14.56 -15.72
C ASP A 175 -6.93 -13.91 -15.27
N THR A 176 -6.92 -13.23 -14.12
CA THR A 176 -5.79 -12.39 -13.67
C THR A 176 -4.48 -13.18 -13.59
N LEU A 177 -4.49 -14.37 -12.99
CA LEU A 177 -3.27 -15.19 -12.87
C LEU A 177 -2.78 -15.68 -14.23
N GLN A 178 -3.69 -16.15 -15.08
CA GLN A 178 -3.34 -16.61 -16.43
C GLN A 178 -2.73 -15.48 -17.25
N LYS A 179 -3.35 -14.29 -17.22
CA LYS A 179 -2.83 -13.09 -17.91
C LYS A 179 -1.44 -12.69 -17.42
N THR A 180 -1.22 -12.76 -16.12
CA THR A 180 0.10 -12.48 -15.54
C THR A 180 1.16 -13.46 -16.05
N MET A 181 0.84 -14.75 -16.12
CA MET A 181 1.74 -15.77 -16.68
C MET A 181 2.03 -15.55 -18.18
N GLU A 182 1.04 -15.11 -18.96
CA GLU A 182 1.25 -14.70 -20.37
C GLU A 182 2.23 -13.54 -20.49
N ILE A 183 2.08 -12.50 -19.65
CA ILE A 183 2.99 -11.35 -19.61
C ILE A 183 4.43 -11.77 -19.25
N ILE A 184 4.60 -12.68 -18.30
CA ILE A 184 5.91 -13.20 -17.90
C ILE A 184 6.55 -13.95 -19.07
N ASN A 185 5.82 -14.84 -19.72
CA ASN A 185 6.33 -15.70 -20.79
C ASN A 185 6.66 -14.90 -22.07
N SER A 186 5.85 -13.89 -22.43
CA SER A 186 6.11 -13.04 -23.59
C SER A 186 7.42 -12.26 -23.47
N LYS A 187 7.73 -11.77 -22.26
CA LYS A 187 8.97 -11.04 -21.99
C LYS A 187 10.22 -11.94 -21.94
N SER A 188 10.03 -13.22 -21.61
CA SER A 188 11.12 -14.22 -21.60
C SER A 188 11.53 -14.58 -23.03
N ASN A 189 10.60 -14.67 -23.97
CA ASN A 189 10.87 -15.01 -25.37
C ASN A 189 11.55 -13.87 -26.14
N CYS A 190 11.32 -12.60 -25.75
CA CYS A 190 12.01 -11.44 -26.37
C CYS A 190 13.49 -11.35 -25.99
N GLN A 191 13.89 -11.87 -24.82
CA GLN A 191 15.30 -11.87 -24.37
C GLN A 191 16.14 -13.01 -24.95
N SER A 192 15.49 -14.04 -25.52
CA SER A 192 16.19 -15.19 -26.15
C SER A 192 16.43 -15.01 -27.65
N SER A 193 15.91 -13.95 -28.28
CA SER A 193 16.10 -13.65 -29.71
C SER A 193 17.23 -12.66 -30.01
N ASP A 194 17.88 -12.10 -28.99
CA ASP A 194 18.97 -11.13 -29.12
C ASP A 194 20.37 -11.69 -28.72
N ASN A 195 20.51 -13.03 -28.69
CA ASN A 195 21.80 -13.70 -28.48
C ASN A 195 22.25 -14.50 -29.70
#